data_be25d4bce50360459701304982bb2ab3
#
_entry.id   be25d4bce50360459701304982bb2ab3
#
_cell.length_a   1.000
_cell.length_b   1.000
_cell.length_c   1.000
_cell.angle_alpha   90.00
_cell.angle_beta   90.00
_cell.angle_gamma   90.00
#
_symmetry.space_group_name_H-M   'P 1'
#
loop_
_entity.id
_entity.type
_entity.pdbx_description
1 polymer ?
#
loop_
_entity_poly.entity_id
_entity_poly.type
_entity_poly.pdbx_seq_one_letter_code
_entity_poly.pdbx_strand_id
1 'polypeptide(L)'
;AAGEKARFLEEIILGKTEVEEISPTFAFELLSHMKGGPSIEVLLNLALGEDAAIAEQAAAVLKTQVFLYDADTERLETAYGEGNKIAKNILESYAEAEFFTKLPDVPETIEVVTYVAGVGDISTDLLSPGNQAHSRSDRELHGKSMISEKAQNEIKALQAEHPGRSVMLVAEKGTMGVGSSRMSGVNNVALWTGKQASPYVPFVNIFPVVAGTNGISPIFLTTVSVTGGIGIDLKNWEKKKDAEGNLVLDENGDPKLEQIYTVDTGTVLTINTADKKLYGGDQELIDISRALTPQKVEFIKAGGSYAVVFGKKLQSFAAKTLGVELTPVFAPSKEISHEGQGLTAVEKIFNRNAVGVVDDFVLHAGS
;
A
#
# COMPACT_ATOMS: atom_id res chain seq x y z
N ALA A 1 4.35 21.19 10.29
CA ALA A 1 3.70 19.87 10.42
C ALA A 1 2.55 19.72 9.40
N ALA A 2 1.96 18.51 9.27
CA ALA A 2 0.92 18.26 8.26
C ALA A 2 -0.30 19.19 8.40
N GLY A 3 -0.74 19.47 9.63
CA GLY A 3 -1.85 20.40 9.88
C GLY A 3 -1.56 21.84 9.45
N GLU A 4 -0.34 22.31 9.57
CA GLU A 4 0.05 23.64 9.09
C GLU A 4 0.08 23.70 7.56
N LYS A 5 0.61 22.64 6.92
CA LYS A 5 0.57 22.51 5.46
C LYS A 5 -0.88 22.53 4.94
N ALA A 6 -1.78 21.77 5.56
CA ALA A 6 -3.18 21.73 5.15
C ALA A 6 -3.88 23.08 5.28
N ARG A 7 -3.69 23.81 6.41
CA ARG A 7 -4.25 25.14 6.62
C ARG A 7 -3.67 26.17 5.67
N PHE A 8 -2.38 26.10 5.37
CA PHE A 8 -1.76 26.98 4.38
C PHE A 8 -2.37 26.77 2.99
N LEU A 9 -2.64 25.54 2.59
CA LEU A 9 -3.34 25.25 1.33
C LEU A 9 -4.80 25.73 1.36
N GLU A 10 -5.48 25.63 2.51
CA GLU A 10 -6.82 26.22 2.70
C GLU A 10 -6.82 27.73 2.49
N GLU A 11 -5.84 28.45 3.05
CA GLU A 11 -5.72 29.89 2.87
C GLU A 11 -5.52 30.29 1.41
N ILE A 12 -4.73 29.52 0.64
CA ILE A 12 -4.56 29.73 -0.80
C ILE A 12 -5.87 29.50 -1.54
N ILE A 13 -6.61 28.41 -1.24
CA ILE A 13 -7.90 28.11 -1.87
C ILE A 13 -8.92 29.22 -1.60
N LEU A 14 -8.91 29.78 -0.39
CA LEU A 14 -9.82 30.87 0.02
C LEU A 14 -9.34 32.26 -0.45
N GLY A 15 -8.22 32.37 -1.16
CA GLY A 15 -7.66 33.62 -1.63
C GLY A 15 -7.14 34.55 -0.49
N LYS A 16 -6.88 33.97 0.70
CA LYS A 16 -6.32 34.69 1.86
C LYS A 16 -4.81 34.84 1.78
N THR A 17 -4.17 33.95 1.05
CA THR A 17 -2.72 33.91 0.81
C THR A 17 -2.49 33.62 -0.66
N GLU A 18 -1.61 34.42 -1.30
CA GLU A 18 -1.19 34.20 -2.69
C GLU A 18 0.24 33.71 -2.74
N VAL A 19 0.47 32.67 -3.54
CA VAL A 19 1.79 32.07 -3.81
C VAL A 19 1.90 31.84 -5.30
N GLU A 20 2.93 32.40 -5.93
CA GLU A 20 3.10 32.37 -7.39
C GLU A 20 3.09 30.94 -7.96
N GLU A 21 3.69 30.00 -7.24
CA GLU A 21 3.85 28.60 -7.69
C GLU A 21 2.64 27.70 -7.36
N ILE A 22 1.70 28.17 -6.53
CA ILE A 22 0.58 27.34 -6.05
C ILE A 22 -0.76 28.01 -6.35
N SER A 23 -1.38 27.60 -7.44
CA SER A 23 -2.76 28.00 -7.73
C SER A 23 -3.76 27.31 -6.79
N PRO A 24 -4.99 27.85 -6.61
CA PRO A 24 -6.05 27.17 -5.84
C PRO A 24 -6.34 25.75 -6.31
N THR A 25 -6.35 25.51 -7.63
CA THR A 25 -6.54 24.16 -8.20
C THR A 25 -5.40 23.22 -7.81
N PHE A 26 -4.16 23.71 -7.86
CA PHE A 26 -3.01 22.92 -7.44
C PHE A 26 -2.99 22.68 -5.92
N ALA A 27 -3.49 23.61 -5.12
CA ALA A 27 -3.66 23.42 -3.68
C ALA A 27 -4.64 22.28 -3.36
N PHE A 28 -5.74 22.14 -4.12
CA PHE A 28 -6.63 20.99 -4.01
C PHE A 28 -5.94 19.66 -4.38
N GLU A 29 -5.14 19.66 -5.43
CA GLU A 29 -4.33 18.49 -5.81
C GLU A 29 -3.38 18.09 -4.68
N LEU A 30 -2.65 19.05 -4.09
CA LEU A 30 -1.78 18.80 -2.95
C LEU A 30 -2.53 18.25 -1.73
N LEU A 31 -3.71 18.78 -1.41
CA LEU A 31 -4.57 18.24 -0.34
C LEU A 31 -4.99 16.78 -0.62
N SER A 32 -5.29 16.44 -1.88
CA SER A 32 -5.69 15.09 -2.26
C SER A 32 -4.62 14.03 -1.97
N HIS A 33 -3.35 14.43 -2.00
CA HIS A 33 -2.21 13.54 -1.75
C HIS A 33 -1.81 13.44 -0.28
N MET A 34 -2.29 14.32 0.58
CA MET A 34 -1.93 14.30 2.01
C MET A 34 -2.50 13.09 2.77
N LYS A 35 -3.60 12.52 2.31
CA LYS A 35 -4.24 11.28 2.82
C LYS A 35 -4.22 11.16 4.35
N GLY A 36 -4.93 12.03 5.05
CA GLY A 36 -4.99 11.95 6.51
C GLY A 36 -5.82 13.05 7.16
N GLY A 37 -6.06 12.94 8.48
CA GLY A 37 -6.94 13.80 9.25
C GLY A 37 -6.83 15.30 8.95
N PRO A 38 -5.62 15.91 8.94
CA PRO A 38 -5.50 17.34 8.68
C PRO A 38 -6.00 17.82 7.32
N SER A 39 -5.80 17.03 6.25
CA SER A 39 -6.33 17.39 4.93
C SER A 39 -7.83 17.12 4.83
N ILE A 40 -8.34 16.09 5.48
CA ILE A 40 -9.76 15.77 5.52
C ILE A 40 -10.54 16.85 6.27
N GLU A 41 -10.04 17.33 7.41
CA GLU A 41 -10.63 18.43 8.15
C GLU A 41 -10.80 19.69 7.28
N VAL A 42 -9.74 20.07 6.57
CA VAL A 42 -9.77 21.22 5.65
C VAL A 42 -10.75 20.99 4.50
N LEU A 43 -10.70 19.83 3.86
CA LEU A 43 -11.60 19.49 2.75
C LEU A 43 -13.06 19.49 3.19
N LEU A 44 -13.38 19.00 4.40
CA LEU A 44 -14.72 19.07 4.96
C LEU A 44 -15.16 20.51 5.24
N ASN A 45 -14.29 21.36 5.79
CA ASN A 45 -14.59 22.77 6.00
C ASN A 45 -14.95 23.46 4.68
N LEU A 46 -14.14 23.22 3.63
CA LEU A 46 -14.37 23.78 2.30
C LEU A 46 -15.63 23.21 1.64
N ALA A 47 -15.86 21.89 1.72
CA ALA A 47 -17.02 21.23 1.10
C ALA A 47 -18.36 21.61 1.74
N LEU A 48 -18.36 21.90 3.03
CA LEU A 48 -19.56 22.34 3.78
C LEU A 48 -19.64 23.86 3.92
N GLY A 49 -18.71 24.62 3.30
CA GLY A 49 -18.68 26.06 3.29
C GLY A 49 -19.72 26.71 2.35
N GLU A 50 -19.78 28.04 2.36
CA GLU A 50 -20.79 28.82 1.64
C GLU A 50 -20.48 28.99 0.14
N ASP A 51 -19.20 28.96 -0.27
CA ASP A 51 -18.80 29.11 -1.67
C ASP A 51 -19.06 27.81 -2.44
N ALA A 52 -20.07 27.82 -3.29
CA ALA A 52 -20.51 26.62 -4.03
C ALA A 52 -19.42 26.06 -4.95
N ALA A 53 -18.60 26.91 -5.58
CA ALA A 53 -17.56 26.44 -6.50
C ALA A 53 -16.40 25.77 -5.74
N ILE A 54 -16.02 26.33 -4.61
CA ILE A 54 -15.03 25.75 -3.70
C ILE A 54 -15.57 24.44 -3.09
N ALA A 55 -16.85 24.45 -2.66
CA ALA A 55 -17.50 23.28 -2.06
C ALA A 55 -17.56 22.07 -3.02
N GLU A 56 -17.89 22.29 -4.30
CA GLU A 56 -17.89 21.24 -5.31
C GLU A 56 -16.49 20.67 -5.56
N GLN A 57 -15.45 21.50 -5.64
CA GLN A 57 -14.07 21.05 -5.80
C GLN A 57 -13.59 20.25 -4.58
N ALA A 58 -13.86 20.75 -3.38
CA ALA A 58 -13.53 20.04 -2.15
C ALA A 58 -14.24 18.69 -2.04
N ALA A 59 -15.52 18.63 -2.41
CA ALA A 59 -16.29 17.39 -2.47
C ALA A 59 -15.70 16.40 -3.47
N ALA A 60 -15.29 16.85 -4.65
CA ALA A 60 -14.65 15.99 -5.64
C ALA A 60 -13.37 15.34 -5.10
N VAL A 61 -12.58 16.07 -4.31
CA VAL A 61 -11.40 15.52 -3.63
C VAL A 61 -11.81 14.57 -2.51
N LEU A 62 -12.77 14.95 -1.65
CA LEU A 62 -13.24 14.10 -0.53
C LEU A 62 -13.71 12.73 -1.01
N LYS A 63 -14.42 12.65 -2.13
CA LYS A 63 -14.90 11.40 -2.71
C LYS A 63 -13.78 10.39 -3.02
N THR A 64 -12.54 10.84 -3.10
CA THR A 64 -11.36 9.97 -3.29
C THR A 64 -10.67 9.60 -1.98
N GLN A 65 -11.08 10.18 -0.84
CA GLN A 65 -10.47 9.97 0.46
C GLN A 65 -11.26 8.92 1.25
N VAL A 66 -10.55 8.08 2.00
CA VAL A 66 -11.17 7.00 2.80
C VAL A 66 -10.83 7.08 4.28
N PHE A 67 -9.82 7.87 4.67
CA PHE A 67 -9.35 7.93 6.05
C PHE A 67 -10.11 8.96 6.89
N LEU A 68 -11.44 8.92 6.81
CA LEU A 68 -12.33 9.72 7.64
C LEU A 68 -12.46 9.09 9.03
N TYR A 69 -12.39 9.92 10.06
CA TYR A 69 -12.68 9.52 11.44
C TYR A 69 -14.19 9.63 11.74
N ASP A 70 -14.62 9.11 12.88
CA ASP A 70 -16.03 9.14 13.26
C ASP A 70 -16.57 10.57 13.33
N ALA A 71 -15.79 11.52 13.87
CA ALA A 71 -16.15 12.93 13.89
C ALA A 71 -16.37 13.55 12.49
N ASP A 72 -15.59 13.10 11.49
CA ASP A 72 -15.73 13.57 10.11
C ASP A 72 -17.03 13.05 9.48
N THR A 73 -17.35 11.76 9.72
CA THR A 73 -18.58 11.13 9.23
C THR A 73 -19.82 11.70 9.91
N GLU A 74 -19.77 12.00 11.22
CA GLU A 74 -20.85 12.68 11.95
C GLU A 74 -21.16 14.06 11.40
N ARG A 75 -20.14 14.82 10.98
CA ARG A 75 -20.32 16.13 10.32
C ARG A 75 -21.04 15.97 8.98
N LEU A 76 -20.71 14.98 8.17
CA LEU A 76 -21.40 14.71 6.91
C LEU A 76 -22.85 14.28 7.14
N GLU A 77 -23.11 13.42 8.12
CA GLU A 77 -24.44 12.98 8.49
C GLU A 77 -25.31 14.15 8.97
N THR A 78 -24.77 15.02 9.84
CA THR A 78 -25.45 16.21 10.32
C THR A 78 -25.81 17.15 9.17
N ALA A 79 -24.84 17.48 8.33
CA ALA A 79 -25.05 18.38 7.18
C ALA A 79 -26.08 17.78 6.19
N TYR A 80 -26.06 16.48 5.98
CA TYR A 80 -27.07 15.78 5.16
C TYR A 80 -28.48 15.90 5.79
N GLY A 81 -28.59 15.69 7.11
CA GLY A 81 -29.84 15.85 7.86
C GLY A 81 -30.41 17.28 7.79
N GLU A 82 -29.54 18.29 7.66
CA GLU A 82 -29.89 19.71 7.45
C GLU A 82 -30.22 20.02 5.98
N GLY A 83 -30.16 19.06 5.08
CA GLY A 83 -30.50 19.21 3.66
C GLY A 83 -29.35 19.71 2.78
N ASN A 84 -28.10 19.65 3.24
CA ASN A 84 -26.95 20.03 2.45
C ASN A 84 -26.75 19.08 1.26
N LYS A 85 -26.82 19.62 0.04
CA LYS A 85 -26.74 18.84 -1.20
C LYS A 85 -25.34 18.29 -1.46
N ILE A 86 -24.30 19.01 -1.04
CA ILE A 86 -22.90 18.56 -1.19
C ILE A 86 -22.63 17.37 -0.28
N ALA A 87 -23.08 17.42 0.98
CA ALA A 87 -22.98 16.30 1.90
C ALA A 87 -23.69 15.05 1.35
N LYS A 88 -24.92 15.22 0.81
CA LYS A 88 -25.64 14.13 0.13
C LYS A 88 -24.83 13.53 -1.02
N ASN A 89 -24.29 14.35 -1.90
CA ASN A 89 -23.49 13.91 -3.06
C ASN A 89 -22.21 13.16 -2.65
N ILE A 90 -21.56 13.57 -1.56
CA ILE A 90 -20.42 12.86 -0.99
C ILE A 90 -20.85 11.50 -0.44
N LEU A 91 -21.94 11.45 0.33
CA LEU A 91 -22.45 10.19 0.89
C LEU A 91 -22.90 9.20 -0.21
N GLU A 92 -23.56 9.67 -1.27
CA GLU A 92 -23.91 8.85 -2.43
C GLU A 92 -22.68 8.22 -3.07
N SER A 93 -21.62 9.01 -3.30
CA SER A 93 -20.34 8.50 -3.81
C SER A 93 -19.69 7.46 -2.89
N TYR A 94 -19.78 7.65 -1.58
CA TYR A 94 -19.27 6.69 -0.61
C TYR A 94 -20.09 5.40 -0.56
N ALA A 95 -21.42 5.48 -0.66
CA ALA A 95 -22.29 4.30 -0.71
C ALA A 95 -22.01 3.43 -1.96
N GLU A 96 -21.68 4.06 -3.09
CA GLU A 96 -21.25 3.40 -4.33
C GLU A 96 -19.77 2.97 -4.32
N ALA A 97 -19.03 3.29 -3.25
CA ALA A 97 -17.59 3.05 -3.12
C ALA A 97 -16.77 3.59 -4.32
N GLU A 98 -17.12 4.79 -4.82
CA GLU A 98 -16.42 5.40 -5.96
C GLU A 98 -14.92 5.59 -5.70
N PHE A 99 -14.51 5.82 -4.44
CA PHE A 99 -13.11 5.88 -4.00
C PHE A 99 -12.31 4.62 -4.33
N PHE A 100 -12.97 3.49 -4.61
CA PHE A 100 -12.35 2.22 -4.97
C PHE A 100 -12.72 1.78 -6.40
N THR A 101 -14.02 1.89 -6.77
CA THR A 101 -14.49 1.44 -8.09
C THR A 101 -13.92 2.27 -9.24
N LYS A 102 -13.64 3.55 -9.00
CA LYS A 102 -13.02 4.45 -9.99
C LYS A 102 -11.48 4.39 -10.03
N LEU A 103 -10.85 3.64 -9.11
CA LEU A 103 -9.41 3.40 -9.22
C LEU A 103 -9.12 2.50 -10.43
N PRO A 104 -7.99 2.74 -11.13
CA PRO A 104 -7.57 1.83 -12.19
C PRO A 104 -7.35 0.43 -11.63
N ASP A 105 -7.72 -0.57 -12.41
CA ASP A 105 -7.45 -1.95 -12.06
C ASP A 105 -5.94 -2.23 -12.07
N VAL A 106 -5.53 -3.24 -11.30
CA VAL A 106 -4.15 -3.70 -11.32
C VAL A 106 -3.86 -4.22 -12.72
N PRO A 107 -2.83 -3.72 -13.41
CA PRO A 107 -2.53 -4.15 -14.78
C PRO A 107 -2.30 -5.64 -14.87
N GLU A 108 -2.74 -6.27 -15.96
CA GLU A 108 -2.47 -7.68 -16.22
C GLU A 108 -0.97 -7.98 -16.28
N THR A 109 -0.21 -7.02 -16.80
CA THR A 109 1.25 -7.12 -16.93
C THR A 109 1.92 -5.91 -16.27
N ILE A 110 2.84 -6.19 -15.36
CA ILE A 110 3.67 -5.17 -14.68
C ILE A 110 5.13 -5.47 -15.00
N GLU A 111 5.74 -4.63 -15.81
CA GLU A 111 7.18 -4.71 -16.06
C GLU A 111 7.96 -4.05 -14.92
N VAL A 112 8.96 -4.73 -14.43
CA VAL A 112 9.87 -4.24 -13.39
C VAL A 112 11.31 -4.33 -13.86
N VAL A 113 12.14 -3.40 -13.44
CA VAL A 113 13.59 -3.48 -13.57
C VAL A 113 14.21 -3.73 -12.21
N THR A 114 15.11 -4.66 -12.09
CA THR A 114 15.71 -5.05 -10.81
C THR A 114 16.79 -4.07 -10.36
N TYR A 115 16.83 -3.77 -9.08
CA TYR A 115 17.96 -3.15 -8.39
C TYR A 115 18.41 -4.07 -7.26
N VAL A 116 19.63 -4.59 -7.37
CA VAL A 116 20.24 -5.43 -6.33
C VAL A 116 20.78 -4.52 -5.25
N ALA A 117 20.07 -4.44 -4.12
CA ALA A 117 20.39 -3.54 -3.02
C ALA A 117 21.62 -3.97 -2.22
N GLY A 118 22.01 -5.25 -2.33
CA GLY A 118 23.19 -5.82 -1.68
C GLY A 118 23.20 -7.33 -1.78
N VAL A 119 24.37 -7.90 -1.50
CA VAL A 119 24.58 -9.34 -1.38
C VAL A 119 24.42 -9.72 0.09
N GLY A 120 23.50 -10.67 0.36
CA GLY A 120 23.13 -11.06 1.71
C GLY A 120 21.79 -10.45 2.14
N ASP A 121 21.50 -10.56 3.43
CA ASP A 121 20.23 -10.13 4.00
C ASP A 121 20.02 -8.62 3.94
N ILE A 122 18.87 -8.20 3.48
CA ILE A 122 18.40 -6.80 3.55
C ILE A 122 17.51 -6.64 4.75
N SER A 123 18.03 -5.96 5.79
CA SER A 123 17.26 -5.72 7.00
C SER A 123 16.29 -4.53 6.85
N THR A 124 15.26 -4.53 7.68
CA THR A 124 14.35 -3.38 7.77
C THR A 124 15.04 -2.13 8.35
N ASP A 125 16.17 -2.26 9.02
CA ASP A 125 16.99 -1.13 9.44
C ASP A 125 17.72 -0.47 8.27
N LEU A 126 18.07 -1.20 7.23
CA LEU A 126 18.59 -0.61 5.98
C LEU A 126 17.49 0.15 5.23
N LEU A 127 16.26 -0.36 5.26
CA LEU A 127 15.13 0.28 4.58
C LEU A 127 14.55 1.46 5.37
N SER A 128 14.60 1.41 6.69
CA SER A 128 14.05 2.42 7.61
C SER A 128 14.82 2.42 8.93
N PRO A 129 15.95 3.14 9.01
CA PRO A 129 16.82 3.12 10.18
C PRO A 129 16.12 3.54 11.47
N GLY A 130 16.37 2.81 12.57
CA GLY A 130 15.78 3.08 13.87
C GLY A 130 16.15 4.44 14.44
N ASN A 131 17.37 4.92 14.21
CA ASN A 131 17.84 6.24 14.61
C ASN A 131 17.14 7.40 13.88
N GLN A 132 16.47 7.13 12.75
CA GLN A 132 15.66 8.09 11.99
C GLN A 132 14.15 7.97 12.27
N ALA A 133 13.77 7.28 13.35
CA ALA A 133 12.36 7.05 13.68
C ALA A 133 11.54 8.34 13.86
N HIS A 134 12.17 9.44 14.29
CA HIS A 134 11.54 10.74 14.46
C HIS A 134 11.02 11.35 13.16
N SER A 135 11.57 10.97 12.01
CA SER A 135 11.15 11.49 10.69
C SER A 135 10.03 10.66 10.03
N ARG A 136 9.58 9.55 10.61
CA ARG A 136 8.61 8.63 10.00
C ARG A 136 7.25 9.24 9.67
N SER A 137 6.86 10.31 10.36
CA SER A 137 5.63 11.05 10.06
C SER A 137 5.73 11.89 8.79
N ASP A 138 6.93 12.17 8.31
CA ASP A 138 7.21 12.84 7.04
C ASP A 138 7.89 11.83 6.10
N ARG A 139 7.10 11.27 5.17
CA ARG A 139 7.55 10.19 4.28
C ARG A 139 8.73 10.60 3.41
N GLU A 140 8.73 11.83 2.91
CA GLU A 140 9.80 12.32 2.04
C GLU A 140 11.11 12.48 2.81
N LEU A 141 11.03 13.09 4.00
CA LEU A 141 12.19 13.23 4.87
C LEU A 141 12.73 11.86 5.29
N HIS A 142 11.84 10.96 5.72
CA HIS A 142 12.23 9.61 6.15
C HIS A 142 12.79 8.77 4.99
N GLY A 143 12.25 8.92 3.79
CA GLY A 143 12.71 8.24 2.59
C GLY A 143 14.19 8.49 2.27
N LYS A 144 14.70 9.69 2.58
CA LYS A 144 16.13 10.03 2.41
C LYS A 144 17.06 9.15 3.24
N SER A 145 16.55 8.42 4.23
CA SER A 145 17.34 7.50 5.06
C SER A 145 17.43 6.07 4.51
N MET A 146 16.76 5.74 3.40
CA MET A 146 16.74 4.38 2.85
C MET A 146 18.11 4.00 2.25
N ILE A 147 18.71 2.91 2.73
CA ILE A 147 19.96 2.29 2.27
C ILE A 147 21.12 3.30 2.25
N SER A 148 21.30 4.04 1.16
CA SER A 148 22.34 5.05 1.00
C SER A 148 22.00 6.01 -0.13
N GLU A 149 22.58 7.19 -0.12
CA GLU A 149 22.43 8.17 -1.21
C GLU A 149 22.92 7.61 -2.56
N LYS A 150 23.99 6.81 -2.54
CA LYS A 150 24.49 6.11 -3.74
C LYS A 150 23.40 5.21 -4.33
N ALA A 151 22.79 4.34 -3.51
CA ALA A 151 21.71 3.45 -3.95
C ALA A 151 20.49 4.22 -4.49
N GLN A 152 20.12 5.31 -3.83
CA GLN A 152 19.03 6.18 -4.27
C GLN A 152 19.29 6.80 -5.64
N ASN A 153 20.51 7.24 -5.91
CA ASN A 153 20.92 7.78 -7.20
C ASN A 153 20.96 6.71 -8.30
N GLU A 154 21.43 5.50 -7.99
CA GLU A 154 21.41 4.36 -8.90
C GLU A 154 19.97 3.94 -9.27
N ILE A 155 19.06 3.92 -8.30
CA ILE A 155 17.63 3.65 -8.54
C ILE A 155 17.03 4.72 -9.47
N LYS A 156 17.33 5.99 -9.26
CA LYS A 156 16.87 7.08 -10.13
C LYS A 156 17.42 6.94 -11.56
N ALA A 157 18.70 6.53 -11.70
CA ALA A 157 19.28 6.28 -13.02
C ALA A 157 18.53 5.15 -13.73
N LEU A 158 18.25 4.03 -13.05
CA LEU A 158 17.47 2.93 -13.60
C LEU A 158 16.05 3.37 -14.03
N GLN A 159 15.40 4.22 -13.25
CA GLN A 159 14.07 4.77 -13.61
C GLN A 159 14.14 5.63 -14.87
N ALA A 160 15.21 6.40 -15.04
CA ALA A 160 15.43 7.22 -16.23
C ALA A 160 15.74 6.36 -17.48
N GLU A 161 16.51 5.27 -17.32
CA GLU A 161 16.84 4.33 -18.39
C GLU A 161 15.64 3.45 -18.78
N HIS A 162 14.73 3.19 -17.84
CA HIS A 162 13.57 2.32 -18.02
C HIS A 162 12.25 3.06 -17.74
N PRO A 163 11.88 4.06 -18.53
CA PRO A 163 10.68 4.86 -18.27
C PRO A 163 9.42 4.01 -18.31
N GLY A 164 8.58 4.20 -17.29
CA GLY A 164 7.30 3.47 -17.15
C GLY A 164 7.40 2.16 -16.39
N ARG A 165 8.60 1.68 -16.06
CA ARG A 165 8.81 0.49 -15.22
C ARG A 165 9.01 0.85 -13.76
N SER A 166 8.47 0.01 -12.87
CA SER A 166 8.81 0.08 -11.45
C SER A 166 10.15 -0.58 -11.19
N VAL A 167 10.88 -0.11 -10.18
CA VAL A 167 12.11 -0.78 -9.76
C VAL A 167 11.78 -1.84 -8.72
N MET A 168 12.19 -3.08 -8.94
CA MET A 168 12.12 -4.16 -7.98
C MET A 168 13.38 -4.20 -7.13
N LEU A 169 13.25 -3.98 -5.83
CA LEU A 169 14.38 -4.05 -4.90
C LEU A 169 14.69 -5.51 -4.55
N VAL A 170 15.91 -5.96 -4.79
CA VAL A 170 16.31 -7.36 -4.63
C VAL A 170 17.39 -7.52 -3.57
N ALA A 171 17.21 -8.50 -2.66
CA ALA A 171 18.26 -9.03 -1.79
C ALA A 171 18.89 -10.26 -2.47
N GLU A 172 20.09 -10.10 -3.02
CA GLU A 172 20.78 -11.19 -3.71
C GLU A 172 21.54 -12.06 -2.71
N LYS A 173 21.40 -13.37 -2.80
CA LYS A 173 21.95 -14.37 -1.85
C LYS A 173 21.54 -14.13 -0.39
N GLY A 174 20.39 -13.50 -0.18
CA GLY A 174 19.89 -13.13 1.13
C GLY A 174 18.38 -13.05 1.23
N THR A 175 17.91 -12.87 2.45
CA THR A 175 16.50 -12.71 2.80
C THR A 175 16.13 -11.23 2.82
N MET A 176 15.04 -10.89 2.13
CA MET A 176 14.49 -9.53 2.16
C MET A 176 13.69 -9.30 3.45
N GLY A 177 13.94 -8.17 4.11
CA GLY A 177 13.12 -7.68 5.21
C GLY A 177 13.37 -8.36 6.56
N VAL A 178 14.60 -8.75 6.82
CA VAL A 178 15.01 -9.29 8.14
C VAL A 178 14.88 -8.22 9.21
N GLY A 179 14.45 -8.60 10.40
CA GLY A 179 14.30 -7.72 11.58
C GLY A 179 12.85 -7.36 11.89
N SER A 180 12.59 -6.16 12.38
CA SER A 180 11.31 -5.74 12.98
C SER A 180 10.26 -5.24 11.98
N SER A 181 10.17 -5.77 10.81
CA SER A 181 9.05 -5.61 9.84
C SER A 181 8.33 -4.24 9.85
N ARG A 182 9.06 -3.17 9.55
CA ARG A 182 8.55 -1.80 9.64
C ARG A 182 7.80 -1.40 8.37
N MET A 183 6.56 -0.94 8.51
CA MET A 183 5.78 -0.36 7.40
C MET A 183 6.52 0.83 6.75
N SER A 184 7.23 1.63 7.53
CA SER A 184 8.05 2.74 7.02
C SER A 184 9.14 2.27 6.05
N GLY A 185 9.66 1.05 6.19
CA GLY A 185 10.59 0.46 5.22
C GLY A 185 9.94 0.25 3.85
N VAL A 186 8.72 -0.30 3.82
CA VAL A 186 7.97 -0.46 2.56
C VAL A 186 7.59 0.89 1.95
N ASN A 187 7.22 1.87 2.79
CA ASN A 187 6.95 3.22 2.32
C ASN A 187 8.18 3.87 1.68
N ASN A 188 9.37 3.65 2.26
CA ASN A 188 10.62 4.16 1.67
C ASN A 188 10.95 3.46 0.35
N VAL A 189 10.73 2.15 0.26
CA VAL A 189 10.85 1.42 -1.01
C VAL A 189 9.91 2.03 -2.06
N ALA A 190 8.63 2.22 -1.73
CA ALA A 190 7.67 2.83 -2.63
C ALA A 190 8.11 4.23 -3.08
N LEU A 191 8.69 5.02 -2.17
CA LEU A 191 9.21 6.36 -2.45
C LEU A 191 10.30 6.34 -3.53
N TRP A 192 11.23 5.43 -3.45
CA TRP A 192 12.40 5.42 -4.34
C TRP A 192 12.23 4.56 -5.59
N THR A 193 11.44 3.50 -5.51
CA THR A 193 11.33 2.52 -6.61
C THR A 193 10.17 2.80 -7.55
N GLY A 194 9.37 3.78 -7.21
CA GLY A 194 8.18 4.11 -7.95
C GLY A 194 8.36 5.16 -9.04
N LYS A 195 7.29 5.42 -9.79
CA LYS A 195 7.24 6.45 -10.81
C LYS A 195 6.90 7.80 -10.18
N GLN A 196 7.78 8.77 -10.31
CA GLN A 196 7.52 10.13 -9.87
C GLN A 196 6.55 10.82 -10.85
N ALA A 197 5.36 11.16 -10.37
CA ALA A 197 4.35 11.83 -11.19
C ALA A 197 4.62 13.35 -11.29
N SER A 198 5.13 13.97 -10.22
CA SER A 198 5.57 15.37 -10.22
C SER A 198 6.60 15.58 -9.10
N PRO A 199 7.37 16.70 -9.13
CA PRO A 199 8.29 17.05 -8.04
C PRO A 199 7.61 17.21 -6.68
N TYR A 200 6.32 17.55 -6.68
CA TYR A 200 5.53 17.84 -5.48
C TYR A 200 4.64 16.68 -5.05
N VAL A 201 4.39 15.74 -5.94
CA VAL A 201 3.55 14.57 -5.74
C VAL A 201 4.36 13.34 -6.12
N PRO A 202 5.26 12.90 -5.25
CA PRO A 202 5.96 11.67 -5.50
C PRO A 202 4.95 10.49 -5.42
N PHE A 203 4.99 9.61 -6.41
CA PHE A 203 4.46 8.24 -6.30
C PHE A 203 2.95 8.05 -6.37
N VAL A 204 2.32 8.57 -7.41
CA VAL A 204 0.97 8.16 -7.79
C VAL A 204 1.04 6.83 -8.56
N ASN A 205 0.27 5.84 -8.11
CA ASN A 205 0.06 4.54 -8.76
C ASN A 205 1.28 3.62 -8.86
N ILE A 206 2.00 3.44 -7.74
CA ILE A 206 3.15 2.56 -7.72
C ILE A 206 3.02 1.52 -6.65
N PHE A 207 3.22 0.30 -7.08
CA PHE A 207 3.30 -0.85 -6.20
C PHE A 207 4.76 -1.02 -5.77
N PRO A 208 5.11 -0.92 -4.49
CA PRO A 208 6.44 -1.33 -4.06
C PRO A 208 6.63 -2.81 -4.36
N VAL A 209 7.66 -3.15 -5.13
CA VAL A 209 8.01 -4.53 -5.43
C VAL A 209 9.33 -4.85 -4.77
N VAL A 210 9.34 -5.89 -3.96
CA VAL A 210 10.53 -6.37 -3.25
C VAL A 210 10.70 -7.87 -3.45
N ALA A 211 11.94 -8.32 -3.53
CA ALA A 211 12.24 -9.72 -3.71
C ALA A 211 13.48 -10.14 -2.92
N GLY A 212 13.57 -11.42 -2.57
CA GLY A 212 14.75 -12.03 -1.98
C GLY A 212 15.02 -13.38 -2.61
N THR A 213 16.28 -13.65 -2.97
CA THR A 213 16.69 -14.91 -3.59
C THR A 213 16.74 -16.06 -2.58
N ASN A 214 16.94 -15.76 -1.29
CA ASN A 214 16.76 -16.69 -0.17
C ASN A 214 15.43 -16.49 0.57
N GLY A 215 14.47 -15.84 -0.07
CA GLY A 215 13.13 -15.62 0.45
C GLY A 215 12.90 -14.22 1.02
N ILE A 216 11.69 -14.04 1.54
CA ILE A 216 11.27 -12.83 2.24
C ILE A 216 10.86 -13.23 3.66
N SER A 217 11.29 -12.44 4.66
CA SER A 217 10.83 -12.64 6.04
C SER A 217 9.29 -12.68 6.06
N PRO A 218 8.64 -13.70 6.64
CA PRO A 218 7.18 -13.86 6.58
C PRO A 218 6.41 -12.66 7.14
N ILE A 219 6.91 -12.05 8.22
CA ILE A 219 6.29 -10.87 8.81
C ILE A 219 6.46 -9.66 7.87
N PHE A 220 7.62 -9.52 7.22
CA PHE A 220 7.85 -8.44 6.26
C PHE A 220 7.01 -8.63 4.99
N LEU A 221 6.85 -9.86 4.51
CA LEU A 221 5.95 -10.19 3.40
C LEU A 221 4.50 -9.75 3.68
N THR A 222 4.03 -9.98 4.92
CA THR A 222 2.73 -9.48 5.37
C THR A 222 2.71 -7.95 5.33
N THR A 223 3.74 -7.29 5.85
CA THR A 223 3.84 -5.83 5.84
C THR A 223 3.84 -5.27 4.42
N VAL A 224 4.56 -5.89 3.48
CA VAL A 224 4.53 -5.52 2.05
C VAL A 224 3.11 -5.63 1.49
N SER A 225 2.43 -6.74 1.76
CA SER A 225 1.07 -6.97 1.27
C SER A 225 0.07 -5.96 1.83
N VAL A 226 0.08 -5.69 3.14
CA VAL A 226 -0.86 -4.74 3.77
C VAL A 226 -0.58 -3.28 3.40
N THR A 227 0.58 -2.97 2.86
CA THR A 227 0.91 -1.64 2.29
C THR A 227 0.62 -1.54 0.79
N GLY A 228 0.03 -2.56 0.19
CA GLY A 228 -0.29 -2.59 -1.25
C GLY A 228 0.92 -2.92 -2.14
N GLY A 229 1.95 -3.53 -1.58
CA GLY A 229 3.13 -3.96 -2.32
C GLY A 229 3.08 -5.42 -2.76
N ILE A 230 4.02 -5.79 -3.63
CA ILE A 230 4.22 -7.14 -4.13
C ILE A 230 5.55 -7.68 -3.58
N GLY A 231 5.47 -8.72 -2.77
CA GLY A 231 6.64 -9.43 -2.24
C GLY A 231 6.87 -10.74 -2.97
N ILE A 232 8.06 -10.95 -3.49
CA ILE A 232 8.40 -12.11 -4.31
C ILE A 232 9.54 -12.91 -3.67
N ASP A 233 9.28 -14.17 -3.36
CA ASP A 233 10.31 -15.13 -3.00
C ASP A 233 10.85 -15.75 -4.30
N LEU A 234 11.98 -15.25 -4.76
CA LEU A 234 12.51 -15.58 -6.09
C LEU A 234 12.96 -17.03 -6.23
N LYS A 235 13.38 -17.70 -5.14
CA LYS A 235 13.78 -19.11 -5.16
C LYS A 235 14.65 -19.49 -6.36
N ASN A 236 15.64 -18.65 -6.69
CA ASN A 236 16.48 -18.85 -7.85
C ASN A 236 17.68 -19.78 -7.59
N TRP A 237 17.60 -20.60 -6.54
CA TRP A 237 18.63 -21.55 -6.14
C TRP A 237 18.06 -22.96 -6.07
N GLU A 238 18.80 -23.92 -6.61
CA GLU A 238 18.50 -25.33 -6.47
C GLU A 238 19.73 -26.12 -6.03
N LYS A 239 19.51 -27.33 -5.54
CA LYS A 239 20.59 -28.22 -5.16
C LYS A 239 21.28 -28.73 -6.43
N LYS A 240 22.59 -28.44 -6.54
CA LYS A 240 23.39 -28.86 -7.66
C LYS A 240 23.44 -30.39 -7.77
N LYS A 241 23.23 -30.90 -8.98
CA LYS A 241 23.35 -32.31 -9.31
C LYS A 241 24.46 -32.56 -10.31
N ASP A 242 25.09 -33.72 -10.22
CA ASP A 242 26.02 -34.22 -11.24
C ASP A 242 25.27 -34.76 -12.47
N ALA A 243 26.04 -35.26 -13.46
CA ALA A 243 25.48 -35.81 -14.69
C ALA A 243 24.65 -37.09 -14.46
N GLU A 244 24.87 -37.78 -13.37
CA GLU A 244 24.15 -38.99 -12.93
C GLU A 244 22.93 -38.66 -12.06
N GLY A 245 22.72 -37.35 -11.71
CA GLY A 245 21.58 -36.89 -10.91
C GLY A 245 21.80 -36.92 -9.40
N ASN A 246 23.01 -37.26 -8.92
CA ASN A 246 23.33 -37.24 -7.50
C ASN A 246 23.63 -35.84 -7.01
N LEU A 247 23.40 -35.57 -5.72
CA LEU A 247 23.70 -34.27 -5.11
C LEU A 247 25.22 -34.05 -5.05
N VAL A 248 25.67 -32.91 -5.54
CA VAL A 248 27.06 -32.46 -5.35
C VAL A 248 27.16 -31.82 -3.97
N LEU A 249 28.04 -32.36 -3.13
CA LEU A 249 28.25 -31.86 -1.77
C LEU A 249 29.43 -30.89 -1.71
N ASP A 250 29.42 -29.99 -0.75
CA ASP A 250 30.54 -29.14 -0.40
C ASP A 250 31.53 -29.84 0.55
N GLU A 251 32.53 -29.12 1.01
CA GLU A 251 33.59 -29.64 1.93
C GLU A 251 33.05 -30.03 3.31
N ASN A 252 31.86 -29.55 3.69
CA ASN A 252 31.18 -29.86 4.96
C ASN A 252 30.18 -31.01 4.81
N GLY A 253 29.96 -31.53 3.60
CA GLY A 253 28.98 -32.56 3.30
C GLY A 253 27.58 -32.01 3.03
N ASP A 254 27.39 -30.72 2.92
CA ASP A 254 26.11 -30.07 2.60
C ASP A 254 25.89 -30.00 1.08
N PRO A 255 24.65 -30.10 0.58
CA PRO A 255 24.36 -29.95 -0.84
C PRO A 255 24.76 -28.58 -1.36
N LYS A 256 25.65 -28.52 -2.35
CA LYS A 256 25.95 -27.29 -3.07
C LYS A 256 24.70 -26.75 -3.73
N LEU A 257 24.55 -25.42 -3.70
CA LEU A 257 23.48 -24.73 -4.43
C LEU A 257 24.05 -24.18 -5.73
N GLU A 258 23.24 -24.22 -6.78
CA GLU A 258 23.51 -23.51 -8.03
C GLU A 258 22.37 -22.59 -8.39
N GLN A 259 22.70 -21.51 -9.06
CA GLN A 259 21.72 -20.48 -9.43
C GLN A 259 20.99 -20.91 -10.70
N ILE A 260 19.66 -20.93 -10.64
CA ILE A 260 18.80 -21.34 -11.76
C ILE A 260 18.76 -20.23 -12.82
N TYR A 261 18.72 -18.98 -12.36
CA TYR A 261 18.75 -17.78 -13.20
C TYR A 261 19.40 -16.62 -12.45
N THR A 262 20.00 -15.70 -13.19
CA THR A 262 20.65 -14.52 -12.61
C THR A 262 19.67 -13.35 -12.50
N VAL A 263 19.73 -12.65 -11.37
CA VAL A 263 18.99 -11.40 -11.14
C VAL A 263 20.02 -10.32 -10.82
N ASP A 264 20.52 -9.68 -11.87
CA ASP A 264 21.45 -8.55 -11.75
C ASP A 264 20.68 -7.22 -11.78
N THR A 265 21.32 -6.15 -11.30
CA THR A 265 20.78 -4.80 -11.46
C THR A 265 20.58 -4.50 -12.96
N GLY A 266 19.41 -4.00 -13.32
CA GLY A 266 19.03 -3.72 -14.71
C GLY A 266 18.33 -4.87 -15.43
N THR A 267 18.17 -6.04 -14.80
CA THR A 267 17.37 -7.13 -15.39
C THR A 267 15.90 -6.73 -15.45
N VAL A 268 15.30 -6.86 -16.64
CA VAL A 268 13.86 -6.62 -16.81
C VAL A 268 13.10 -7.91 -16.60
N LEU A 269 12.14 -7.87 -15.70
CA LEU A 269 11.24 -8.99 -15.40
C LEU A 269 9.79 -8.54 -15.60
N THR A 270 8.91 -9.50 -15.86
CA THR A 270 7.48 -9.28 -16.07
C THR A 270 6.67 -10.04 -15.04
N ILE A 271 5.88 -9.31 -14.24
CA ILE A 271 4.86 -9.86 -13.37
C ILE A 271 3.58 -9.97 -14.19
N ASN A 272 3.10 -11.17 -14.44
CA ASN A 272 1.76 -11.39 -14.99
C ASN A 272 0.79 -11.63 -13.82
N THR A 273 -0.18 -10.74 -13.66
CA THR A 273 -1.13 -10.80 -12.56
C THR A 273 -2.30 -11.72 -12.82
N ALA A 274 -2.59 -12.05 -14.09
CA ALA A 274 -3.67 -12.96 -14.49
C ALA A 274 -3.28 -14.42 -14.24
N ASP A 275 -2.13 -14.85 -14.76
CA ASP A 275 -1.61 -16.21 -14.53
C ASP A 275 -0.80 -16.35 -13.22
N LYS A 276 -0.50 -15.20 -12.57
CA LYS A 276 0.20 -15.12 -11.28
C LYS A 276 1.62 -15.69 -11.33
N LYS A 277 2.34 -15.32 -12.37
CA LYS A 277 3.70 -15.79 -12.65
C LYS A 277 4.65 -14.62 -12.87
N LEU A 278 5.93 -14.90 -12.62
CA LEU A 278 7.04 -14.01 -12.94
C LEU A 278 7.79 -14.59 -14.15
N TYR A 279 8.11 -13.71 -15.11
CA TYR A 279 8.83 -14.05 -16.33
C TYR A 279 10.13 -13.25 -16.48
N GLY A 280 11.14 -13.89 -17.08
CA GLY A 280 12.34 -13.26 -17.63
C GLY A 280 12.32 -13.42 -19.14
N GLY A 281 11.93 -12.38 -19.89
CA GLY A 281 11.56 -12.50 -21.29
C GLY A 281 10.39 -13.47 -21.46
N ASP A 282 10.55 -14.49 -22.32
CA ASP A 282 9.53 -15.53 -22.54
C ASP A 282 9.63 -16.72 -21.55
N GLN A 283 10.64 -16.74 -20.69
CA GLN A 283 10.83 -17.82 -19.74
C GLN A 283 10.02 -17.59 -18.46
N GLU A 284 9.16 -18.55 -18.11
CA GLU A 284 8.55 -18.62 -16.77
C GLU A 284 9.65 -18.88 -15.72
N LEU A 285 9.75 -18.02 -14.72
CA LEU A 285 10.73 -18.16 -13.64
C LEU A 285 10.11 -18.78 -12.41
N ILE A 286 8.94 -18.28 -11.96
CA ILE A 286 8.33 -18.71 -10.70
C ILE A 286 6.84 -18.39 -10.64
N ASP A 287 6.08 -19.24 -9.93
CA ASP A 287 4.71 -18.98 -9.51
C ASP A 287 4.68 -18.00 -8.32
N ILE A 288 3.92 -16.92 -8.46
CA ILE A 288 3.73 -15.88 -7.46
C ILE A 288 2.29 -15.76 -6.96
N SER A 289 1.50 -16.82 -7.12
CA SER A 289 0.08 -16.87 -6.71
C SER A 289 -0.15 -16.47 -5.24
N ARG A 290 0.82 -16.77 -4.36
CA ARG A 290 0.79 -16.35 -2.95
C ARG A 290 0.92 -14.83 -2.76
N ALA A 291 1.56 -14.13 -3.69
CA ALA A 291 1.66 -12.66 -3.68
C ALA A 291 0.42 -11.98 -4.27
N LEU A 292 -0.37 -12.68 -5.06
CA LEU A 292 -1.48 -12.17 -5.87
C LEU A 292 -2.81 -12.88 -5.56
N THR A 293 -3.13 -13.09 -4.28
CA THR A 293 -4.47 -13.55 -3.88
C THR A 293 -5.49 -12.44 -4.17
N PRO A 294 -6.79 -12.75 -4.37
CA PRO A 294 -7.82 -11.73 -4.63
C PRO A 294 -7.78 -10.58 -3.63
N GLN A 295 -7.68 -10.87 -2.34
CA GLN A 295 -7.57 -9.86 -1.29
C GLN A 295 -6.31 -8.99 -1.41
N LYS A 296 -5.16 -9.58 -1.77
CA LYS A 296 -3.92 -8.80 -1.96
C LYS A 296 -3.98 -7.92 -3.20
N VAL A 297 -4.64 -8.38 -4.27
CA VAL A 297 -4.90 -7.55 -5.45
C VAL A 297 -5.78 -6.35 -5.11
N GLU A 298 -6.80 -6.51 -4.24
CA GLU A 298 -7.55 -5.37 -3.71
C GLU A 298 -6.67 -4.40 -2.91
N PHE A 299 -5.76 -4.92 -2.07
CA PHE A 299 -4.81 -4.07 -1.33
C PHE A 299 -3.88 -3.31 -2.28
N ILE A 300 -3.41 -3.96 -3.34
CA ILE A 300 -2.60 -3.32 -4.37
C ILE A 300 -3.41 -2.19 -5.04
N LYS A 301 -4.64 -2.48 -5.49
CA LYS A 301 -5.53 -1.50 -6.13
C LYS A 301 -5.83 -0.31 -5.21
N ALA A 302 -6.12 -0.55 -3.95
CA ALA A 302 -6.49 0.48 -2.97
C ALA A 302 -5.29 1.24 -2.39
N GLY A 303 -4.06 0.79 -2.63
CA GLY A 303 -2.85 1.35 -2.01
C GLY A 303 -2.67 0.94 -0.54
N GLY A 304 -3.21 -0.22 -0.15
CA GLY A 304 -3.01 -0.86 1.14
C GLY A 304 -4.29 -1.38 1.80
N SER A 305 -4.13 -2.26 2.76
CA SER A 305 -5.25 -2.88 3.49
C SER A 305 -6.06 -1.87 4.30
N TYR A 306 -5.42 -0.85 4.86
CA TYR A 306 -6.14 0.19 5.60
C TYR A 306 -7.16 0.91 4.72
N ALA A 307 -6.80 1.23 3.47
CA ALA A 307 -7.74 1.85 2.53
C ALA A 307 -8.95 0.95 2.27
N VAL A 308 -8.76 -0.37 2.18
CA VAL A 308 -9.86 -1.33 2.04
C VAL A 308 -10.73 -1.40 3.29
N VAL A 309 -10.12 -1.49 4.49
CA VAL A 309 -10.86 -1.60 5.76
C VAL A 309 -11.66 -0.32 6.04
N PHE A 310 -11.02 0.85 5.93
CA PHE A 310 -11.72 2.13 6.11
C PHE A 310 -12.76 2.35 5.02
N GLY A 311 -12.46 1.97 3.78
CA GLY A 311 -13.39 2.06 2.67
C GLY A 311 -14.67 1.23 2.91
N LYS A 312 -14.55 -0.01 3.37
CA LYS A 312 -15.70 -0.86 3.76
C LYS A 312 -16.55 -0.20 4.86
N LYS A 313 -15.89 0.33 5.91
CA LYS A 313 -16.57 1.05 6.99
C LYS A 313 -17.32 2.28 6.45
N LEU A 314 -16.66 3.07 5.62
CA LEU A 314 -17.21 4.29 5.03
C LEU A 314 -18.38 3.99 4.10
N GLN A 315 -18.29 2.97 3.26
CA GLN A 315 -19.38 2.51 2.40
C GLN A 315 -20.60 2.09 3.22
N SER A 316 -20.38 1.27 4.25
CA SER A 316 -21.48 0.80 5.13
C SER A 316 -22.13 1.96 5.88
N PHE A 317 -21.35 2.92 6.37
CA PHE A 317 -21.82 4.12 7.02
C PHE A 317 -22.71 4.94 6.06
N ALA A 318 -22.22 5.24 4.86
CA ALA A 318 -22.92 6.06 3.89
C ALA A 318 -24.25 5.40 3.42
N ALA A 319 -24.22 4.10 3.13
CA ALA A 319 -25.41 3.34 2.76
C ALA A 319 -26.48 3.38 3.88
N LYS A 320 -26.06 3.20 5.13
CA LYS A 320 -26.95 3.29 6.30
C LYS A 320 -27.54 4.70 6.46
N THR A 321 -26.74 5.74 6.37
CA THR A 321 -27.17 7.14 6.51
C THR A 321 -28.17 7.54 5.42
N LEU A 322 -27.96 7.06 4.19
CA LEU A 322 -28.84 7.31 3.06
C LEU A 322 -30.09 6.40 3.05
N GLY A 323 -30.11 5.31 3.83
CA GLY A 323 -31.18 4.31 3.82
C GLY A 323 -31.22 3.48 2.53
N VAL A 324 -30.07 3.25 1.89
CA VAL A 324 -29.95 2.45 0.65
C VAL A 324 -29.30 1.10 0.93
N GLU A 325 -29.55 0.13 0.05
CA GLU A 325 -28.92 -1.19 0.13
C GLU A 325 -27.43 -1.11 -0.17
N LEU A 326 -26.63 -1.86 0.61
CA LEU A 326 -25.18 -1.94 0.42
C LEU A 326 -24.84 -2.78 -0.82
N THR A 327 -24.25 -2.19 -1.82
CA THR A 327 -23.75 -2.91 -2.99
C THR A 327 -22.37 -3.54 -2.67
N PRO A 328 -22.22 -4.88 -2.73
CA PRO A 328 -20.94 -5.53 -2.50
C PRO A 328 -19.92 -5.15 -3.58
N VAL A 329 -18.89 -4.41 -3.20
CA VAL A 329 -17.82 -3.97 -4.12
C VAL A 329 -16.50 -4.72 -3.83
N PHE A 330 -16.30 -5.05 -2.57
CA PHE A 330 -15.07 -5.72 -2.13
C PHE A 330 -15.24 -7.23 -2.12
N ALA A 331 -14.14 -7.95 -2.35
CA ALA A 331 -14.15 -9.40 -2.25
C ALA A 331 -14.69 -9.85 -0.88
N PRO A 332 -15.55 -10.88 -0.87
CA PRO A 332 -16.07 -11.41 0.38
C PRO A 332 -14.91 -11.90 1.25
N SER A 333 -14.99 -11.66 2.54
CA SER A 333 -14.11 -12.29 3.51
C SER A 333 -14.30 -13.80 3.40
N LYS A 334 -13.19 -14.56 3.40
CA LYS A 334 -13.31 -16.01 3.45
C LYS A 334 -13.93 -16.38 4.79
N GLU A 335 -15.13 -16.92 4.75
CA GLU A 335 -15.71 -17.51 5.95
C GLU A 335 -14.85 -18.69 6.39
N ILE A 336 -14.31 -18.60 7.59
CA ILE A 336 -13.56 -19.66 8.21
C ILE A 336 -14.53 -20.39 9.13
N SER A 337 -14.90 -21.62 8.76
CA SER A 337 -15.68 -22.46 9.66
C SER A 337 -14.80 -22.91 10.84
N HIS A 338 -15.26 -22.60 12.03
CA HIS A 338 -14.66 -23.05 13.29
C HIS A 338 -15.45 -24.18 13.95
N GLU A 339 -16.39 -24.79 13.22
CA GLU A 339 -17.24 -25.86 13.72
C GLU A 339 -16.38 -27.03 14.23
N GLY A 340 -16.56 -27.39 15.48
CA GLY A 340 -15.82 -28.46 16.15
C GLY A 340 -14.39 -28.09 16.57
N GLN A 341 -13.93 -26.87 16.36
CA GLN A 341 -12.62 -26.41 16.80
C GLN A 341 -12.68 -25.79 18.18
N GLY A 342 -11.75 -26.18 19.06
CA GLY A 342 -11.58 -25.52 20.36
C GLY A 342 -10.88 -24.17 20.19
N LEU A 343 -11.21 -23.22 21.07
CA LEU A 343 -10.55 -21.91 21.08
C LEU A 343 -9.06 -22.03 21.41
N THR A 344 -8.23 -21.31 20.67
CA THR A 344 -6.82 -21.10 21.01
C THR A 344 -6.69 -20.28 22.29
N ALA A 345 -5.51 -20.25 22.90
CA ALA A 345 -5.27 -19.43 24.08
C ALA A 345 -5.52 -17.93 23.84
N VAL A 346 -5.18 -17.45 22.64
CA VAL A 346 -5.38 -16.05 22.22
C VAL A 346 -6.87 -15.74 22.11
N GLU A 347 -7.63 -16.58 21.41
CA GLU A 347 -9.08 -16.43 21.26
C GLU A 347 -9.80 -16.46 22.62
N LYS A 348 -9.38 -17.34 23.54
CA LYS A 348 -9.92 -17.36 24.92
C LYS A 348 -9.69 -16.04 25.66
N ILE A 349 -8.50 -15.42 25.49
CA ILE A 349 -8.19 -14.14 26.10
C ILE A 349 -9.07 -13.04 25.50
N PHE A 350 -9.19 -12.98 24.18
CA PHE A 350 -10.03 -11.99 23.51
C PHE A 350 -11.51 -12.14 23.91
N ASN A 351 -12.06 -13.35 23.84
CA ASN A 351 -13.46 -13.59 24.23
C ASN A 351 -13.75 -13.22 25.69
N ARG A 352 -12.80 -13.46 26.61
CA ARG A 352 -12.92 -13.10 28.02
C ARG A 352 -12.94 -11.58 28.27
N ASN A 353 -12.29 -10.80 27.40
CA ASN A 353 -12.12 -9.36 27.56
C ASN A 353 -12.91 -8.54 26.53
N ALA A 354 -13.67 -9.19 25.64
CA ALA A 354 -14.49 -8.50 24.67
C ALA A 354 -15.63 -7.72 25.37
N VAL A 355 -15.83 -6.47 24.94
CA VAL A 355 -16.85 -5.57 25.44
C VAL A 355 -17.79 -5.23 24.30
N GLY A 356 -19.10 -5.26 24.56
CA GLY A 356 -20.12 -4.89 23.56
C GLY A 356 -20.43 -5.98 22.53
N VAL A 357 -20.00 -7.21 22.73
CA VAL A 357 -20.45 -8.37 21.98
C VAL A 357 -21.75 -8.91 22.59
N VAL A 358 -22.65 -9.41 21.74
CA VAL A 358 -23.88 -10.04 22.19
C VAL A 358 -23.57 -11.39 22.88
N ASP A 359 -24.44 -11.80 23.79
CA ASP A 359 -24.37 -13.13 24.41
C ASP A 359 -24.39 -14.20 23.29
N ASP A 360 -23.57 -15.23 23.45
CA ASP A 360 -23.35 -16.31 22.48
C ASP A 360 -22.42 -15.99 21.29
N PHE A 361 -21.90 -14.77 21.16
CA PHE A 361 -20.90 -14.48 20.14
C PHE A 361 -19.49 -14.92 20.59
N VAL A 362 -18.86 -15.81 19.84
CA VAL A 362 -17.51 -16.28 20.09
C VAL A 362 -16.57 -15.75 19.02
N LEU A 363 -15.56 -14.97 19.43
CA LEU A 363 -14.52 -14.47 18.53
C LEU A 363 -13.54 -15.58 18.19
N HIS A 364 -13.39 -15.85 16.91
CA HIS A 364 -12.37 -16.72 16.35
C HIS A 364 -11.40 -15.93 15.46
N ALA A 365 -10.22 -16.50 15.21
CA ALA A 365 -9.28 -15.91 14.25
C ALA A 365 -9.94 -15.84 12.87
N GLY A 366 -10.09 -14.62 12.34
CA GLY A 366 -10.72 -14.35 11.05
C GLY A 366 -12.21 -13.99 11.11
N SER A 367 -12.77 -13.84 12.32
CA SER A 367 -14.13 -13.30 12.52
C SER A 367 -14.13 -11.77 12.36
#